data_4c0c0f69d6c06edede6ee8878b27d390
#
_entry.id   4c0c0f69d6c06edede6ee8878b27d390
#
_cell.length_a   1.000
_cell.length_b   1.000
_cell.length_c   1.000
_cell.angle_alpha   90.00
_cell.angle_beta   90.00
_cell.angle_gamma   90.00
#
_symmetry.space_group_name_H-M   'P 1'
#
loop_
_entity.id
_entity.type
_entity.pdbx_description
1 polymer ?
#
loop_
_entity_poly.entity_id
_entity_poly.type
_entity_poly.pdbx_seq_one_letter_code
_entity_poly.pdbx_strand_id
1 'polypeptide(L)'
;MKNKTWLIVAFVFAAVMLLAAVLYPKLTEKYSAGSTPDNTNSDTVIQADDFTVYDSEMNGVNLSDYFGKPIIINFWASWCGPCKSELPAFNNLYEKYKDDVVFLMINLTDGQRDTVSSIKKFVSNNGYSFPVYYDLEYDASDTYGVYSIPETVFIHADGSLYDIRVGAMNEAVLENYIKRMIGGEEK
;
A
#
# COMPACT_ATOMS: atom_id res chain seq x y z
N MET A 1 -25.90 38.17 -47.13
CA MET A 1 -26.58 37.37 -46.08
C MET A 1 -25.67 36.67 -45.11
N LYS A 2 -24.33 36.72 -45.24
CA LYS A 2 -23.35 36.04 -44.34
C LYS A 2 -23.12 36.70 -42.97
N ASN A 3 -23.42 37.97 -42.79
CA ASN A 3 -23.10 38.69 -41.53
C ASN A 3 -24.12 38.50 -40.41
N LYS A 4 -25.39 38.14 -40.70
CA LYS A 4 -26.41 37.91 -39.66
C LYS A 4 -26.18 36.60 -38.87
N THR A 5 -25.73 35.57 -39.53
CA THR A 5 -25.45 34.26 -38.87
C THR A 5 -24.27 34.36 -37.92
N TRP A 6 -23.24 35.13 -38.27
CA TRP A 6 -22.07 35.32 -37.41
C TRP A 6 -22.42 36.15 -36.15
N LEU A 7 -23.28 37.15 -36.29
CA LEU A 7 -23.77 37.92 -35.13
C LEU A 7 -24.63 37.08 -34.19
N ILE A 8 -25.45 36.16 -34.72
CA ILE A 8 -26.24 35.22 -33.89
C ILE A 8 -25.33 34.27 -33.14
N VAL A 9 -24.30 33.69 -33.79
CA VAL A 9 -23.32 32.80 -33.14
C VAL A 9 -22.53 33.53 -32.05
N ALA A 10 -22.12 34.78 -32.30
CA ALA A 10 -21.43 35.61 -31.31
C ALA A 10 -22.32 35.92 -30.09
N PHE A 11 -23.61 36.20 -30.32
CA PHE A 11 -24.59 36.48 -29.26
C PHE A 11 -24.86 35.22 -28.40
N VAL A 12 -24.99 34.05 -29.03
CA VAL A 12 -25.18 32.77 -28.33
C VAL A 12 -23.95 32.45 -27.49
N PHE A 13 -22.76 32.65 -28.04
CA PHE A 13 -21.50 32.39 -27.31
C PHE A 13 -21.35 33.34 -26.10
N ALA A 14 -21.68 34.63 -26.27
CA ALA A 14 -21.66 35.59 -25.17
C ALA A 14 -22.70 35.25 -24.07
N ALA A 15 -23.89 34.78 -24.47
CA ALA A 15 -24.93 34.35 -23.53
C ALA A 15 -24.51 33.09 -22.73
N VAL A 16 -23.86 32.13 -23.37
CA VAL A 16 -23.33 30.92 -22.73
C VAL A 16 -22.21 31.27 -21.74
N MET A 17 -21.31 32.17 -22.12
CA MET A 17 -20.23 32.63 -21.22
C MET A 17 -20.78 33.42 -20.01
N LEU A 18 -21.79 34.22 -20.19
CA LEU A 18 -22.48 34.92 -19.08
C LEU A 18 -23.19 33.94 -18.15
N LEU A 19 -23.85 32.93 -18.71
CA LEU A 19 -24.48 31.86 -17.93
C LEU A 19 -23.44 31.05 -17.14
N ALA A 20 -22.31 30.71 -17.76
CA ALA A 20 -21.21 30.06 -17.10
C ALA A 20 -20.61 30.90 -15.97
N ALA A 21 -20.42 32.20 -16.19
CA ALA A 21 -19.89 33.12 -15.17
C ALA A 21 -20.83 33.31 -13.97
N VAL A 22 -22.14 33.18 -14.16
CA VAL A 22 -23.16 33.29 -13.09
C VAL A 22 -23.36 31.96 -12.37
N LEU A 23 -23.27 30.80 -13.09
CA LEU A 23 -23.47 29.48 -12.51
C LEU A 23 -22.22 28.95 -11.84
N TYR A 24 -21.03 29.27 -12.34
CA TYR A 24 -19.76 28.79 -11.79
C TYR A 24 -19.57 29.15 -10.31
N PRO A 25 -19.75 30.37 -9.83
CA PRO A 25 -19.63 30.71 -8.42
C PRO A 25 -20.69 30.01 -7.55
N LYS A 26 -21.92 29.80 -8.05
CA LYS A 26 -22.95 29.05 -7.30
C LYS A 26 -22.67 27.56 -7.21
N LEU A 27 -22.01 26.97 -8.23
CA LEU A 27 -21.56 25.58 -8.17
C LEU A 27 -20.38 25.42 -7.23
N THR A 28 -19.40 26.34 -7.27
CA THR A 28 -18.24 26.30 -6.39
C THR A 28 -18.63 26.48 -4.91
N GLU A 29 -19.58 27.35 -4.57
CA GLU A 29 -20.11 27.45 -3.20
C GLU A 29 -20.71 26.13 -2.71
N LYS A 30 -21.43 25.42 -3.57
CA LYS A 30 -22.06 24.13 -3.18
C LYS A 30 -21.07 22.99 -3.03
N TYR A 31 -19.92 23.05 -3.71
CA TYR A 31 -18.83 22.08 -3.58
C TYR A 31 -17.77 22.50 -2.56
N SER A 32 -17.67 23.79 -2.22
CA SER A 32 -16.75 24.30 -1.18
C SER A 32 -17.33 24.28 0.23
N ALA A 33 -18.63 24.00 0.41
CA ALA A 33 -19.26 23.90 1.73
C ALA A 33 -18.88 22.63 2.52
N GLY A 34 -17.89 21.88 2.07
CA GLY A 34 -17.39 20.66 2.71
C GLY A 34 -15.92 20.66 3.09
N SER A 35 -15.17 21.74 2.86
CA SER A 35 -13.74 21.77 3.20
C SER A 35 -13.31 23.18 3.58
N THR A 36 -13.66 23.63 4.77
CA THR A 36 -12.78 24.58 5.46
C THR A 36 -11.50 23.81 5.76
N PRO A 37 -10.31 24.25 5.32
CA PRO A 37 -9.10 23.76 5.92
C PRO A 37 -9.08 24.30 7.34
N ASP A 38 -9.56 23.49 8.28
CA ASP A 38 -9.25 23.67 9.68
C ASP A 38 -7.73 23.51 9.78
N ASN A 39 -7.05 24.62 9.98
CA ASN A 39 -5.60 24.69 10.12
C ASN A 39 -5.21 24.28 11.53
N THR A 40 -5.77 23.16 12.00
CA THR A 40 -5.21 22.38 13.09
C THR A 40 -4.21 21.44 12.44
N ASN A 41 -2.93 21.58 12.77
CA ASN A 41 -1.90 20.57 12.62
C ASN A 41 -2.33 19.32 13.43
N SER A 42 -3.36 18.63 12.98
CA SER A 42 -3.59 17.22 13.29
C SER A 42 -2.83 16.46 12.23
N ASP A 43 -1.64 15.98 12.53
CA ASP A 43 -1.05 14.87 11.81
C ASP A 43 -2.12 13.78 11.78
N THR A 44 -2.78 13.63 10.64
CA THR A 44 -3.81 12.60 10.48
C THR A 44 -3.05 11.28 10.43
N VAL A 45 -2.94 10.63 11.56
CA VAL A 45 -2.35 9.29 11.65
C VAL A 45 -3.24 8.35 10.83
N ILE A 46 -2.69 7.84 9.74
CA ILE A 46 -3.39 6.87 8.88
C ILE A 46 -3.22 5.50 9.55
N GLN A 47 -4.33 4.86 9.89
CA GLN A 47 -4.31 3.50 10.39
C GLN A 47 -4.17 2.52 9.21
N ALA A 48 -3.45 1.43 9.44
CA ALA A 48 -3.34 0.33 8.50
C ALA A 48 -4.69 -0.39 8.39
N ASP A 49 -5.16 -0.57 7.16
CA ASP A 49 -6.40 -1.31 6.88
C ASP A 49 -6.18 -2.81 7.13
N ASP A 50 -7.14 -3.43 7.81
CA ASP A 50 -7.09 -4.86 8.17
C ASP A 50 -7.39 -5.75 6.97
N PHE A 51 -6.80 -6.93 6.94
CA PHE A 51 -7.00 -7.96 5.93
C PHE A 51 -6.79 -9.35 6.51
N THR A 52 -7.20 -10.37 5.76
CA THR A 52 -7.00 -11.78 6.11
C THR A 52 -6.05 -12.46 5.12
N VAL A 53 -5.08 -13.21 5.64
CA VAL A 53 -4.22 -14.12 4.85
C VAL A 53 -4.14 -15.46 5.56
N TYR A 54 -3.54 -16.45 4.89
CA TYR A 54 -3.43 -17.80 5.44
C TYR A 54 -1.99 -18.12 5.84
N ASP A 55 -1.81 -18.69 7.03
CA ASP A 55 -0.51 -19.12 7.54
C ASP A 55 -0.04 -20.46 6.90
N SER A 56 1.09 -20.98 7.37
CA SER A 56 1.65 -22.26 6.88
C SER A 56 0.77 -23.48 7.19
N GLU A 57 -0.13 -23.38 8.15
CA GLU A 57 -1.08 -24.42 8.55
C GLU A 57 -2.45 -24.22 7.91
N MET A 58 -2.60 -23.16 7.08
CA MET A 58 -3.82 -22.77 6.41
C MET A 58 -4.91 -22.23 7.36
N ASN A 59 -4.49 -21.67 8.50
CA ASN A 59 -5.38 -20.88 9.34
C ASN A 59 -5.46 -19.45 8.79
N GLY A 60 -6.68 -18.89 8.74
CA GLY A 60 -6.86 -17.47 8.45
C GLY A 60 -6.34 -16.63 9.63
N VAL A 61 -5.51 -15.62 9.33
CA VAL A 61 -4.96 -14.67 10.31
C VAL A 61 -5.18 -13.25 9.79
N ASN A 62 -5.49 -12.33 10.70
CA ASN A 62 -5.72 -10.93 10.37
C ASN A 62 -4.47 -10.10 10.67
N LEU A 63 -4.27 -8.99 9.95
CA LEU A 63 -3.20 -8.06 10.25
C LEU A 63 -3.28 -7.55 11.69
N SER A 64 -4.49 -7.25 12.16
CA SER A 64 -4.75 -6.75 13.52
C SER A 64 -4.31 -7.70 14.64
N ASP A 65 -4.17 -8.99 14.38
CA ASP A 65 -3.67 -9.99 15.34
C ASP A 65 -2.20 -9.75 15.72
N TYR A 66 -1.47 -8.98 14.93
CA TYR A 66 -0.03 -8.72 15.07
C TYR A 66 0.30 -7.34 15.67
N PHE A 67 -0.70 -6.50 15.95
CA PHE A 67 -0.45 -5.19 16.57
C PHE A 67 0.20 -5.33 17.96
N GLY A 68 0.97 -4.31 18.36
CA GLY A 68 1.77 -4.31 19.60
C GLY A 68 3.27 -4.40 19.34
N LYS A 69 3.69 -4.74 18.13
CA LYS A 69 5.06 -4.62 17.62
C LYS A 69 5.05 -3.95 16.26
N PRO A 70 6.14 -3.32 15.83
CA PRO A 70 6.28 -2.87 14.45
C PRO A 70 6.12 -4.04 13.49
N ILE A 71 5.44 -3.80 12.35
CA ILE A 71 5.14 -4.83 11.35
C ILE A 71 5.75 -4.42 10.02
N ILE A 72 6.35 -5.39 9.35
CA ILE A 72 6.81 -5.28 7.95
C ILE A 72 6.02 -6.29 7.13
N ILE A 73 5.24 -5.79 6.19
CA ILE A 73 4.56 -6.61 5.18
C ILE A 73 5.37 -6.53 3.91
N ASN A 74 5.70 -7.68 3.30
CA ASN A 74 6.30 -7.72 1.96
C ASN A 74 5.45 -8.56 1.03
N PHE A 75 4.91 -7.93 -0.02
CA PHE A 75 4.17 -8.60 -1.09
C PHE A 75 5.14 -9.08 -2.17
N TRP A 76 5.14 -10.39 -2.41
CA TRP A 76 6.11 -11.01 -3.31
C TRP A 76 5.54 -12.22 -4.07
N ALA A 77 6.29 -12.68 -5.08
CA ALA A 77 6.01 -13.92 -5.79
C ALA A 77 7.31 -14.62 -6.21
N SER A 78 7.29 -15.96 -6.34
CA SER A 78 8.47 -16.73 -6.71
C SER A 78 8.94 -16.49 -8.15
N TRP A 79 8.05 -16.08 -9.02
CA TRP A 79 8.34 -15.73 -10.41
C TRP A 79 8.79 -14.28 -10.61
N CYS A 80 8.72 -13.44 -9.57
CA CYS A 80 9.14 -12.05 -9.60
C CYS A 80 10.67 -11.95 -9.42
N GLY A 81 11.37 -11.50 -10.43
CA GLY A 81 12.83 -11.36 -10.41
C GLY A 81 13.34 -10.40 -9.33
N PRO A 82 12.85 -9.14 -9.28
CA PRO A 82 13.22 -8.18 -8.25
C PRO A 82 12.90 -8.67 -6.83
N CYS A 83 11.75 -9.34 -6.64
CA CYS A 83 11.39 -9.91 -5.33
C CYS A 83 12.45 -10.92 -4.86
N LYS A 84 12.83 -11.86 -5.73
CA LYS A 84 13.87 -12.86 -5.40
C LYS A 84 15.20 -12.21 -5.04
N SER A 85 15.54 -11.06 -5.58
CA SER A 85 16.81 -10.39 -5.27
C SER A 85 16.86 -9.79 -3.88
N GLU A 86 15.72 -9.46 -3.27
CA GLU A 86 15.65 -8.89 -1.91
C GLU A 86 15.39 -9.92 -0.80
N LEU A 87 14.79 -11.10 -1.12
CA LEU A 87 14.44 -12.10 -0.12
C LEU A 87 15.63 -12.54 0.78
N PRO A 88 16.88 -12.65 0.31
CA PRO A 88 18.02 -12.92 1.21
C PRO A 88 18.19 -11.83 2.28
N ALA A 89 18.01 -10.54 1.92
CA ALA A 89 18.07 -9.44 2.88
C ALA A 89 16.95 -9.53 3.93
N PHE A 90 15.72 -9.82 3.48
CA PHE A 90 14.61 -10.06 4.41
C PHE A 90 14.90 -11.23 5.36
N ASN A 91 15.48 -12.31 4.86
CA ASN A 91 15.81 -13.45 5.70
C ASN A 91 16.89 -13.12 6.76
N ASN A 92 17.96 -12.42 6.36
CA ASN A 92 19.00 -11.99 7.29
C ASN A 92 18.44 -11.09 8.39
N LEU A 93 17.59 -10.13 8.00
CA LEU A 93 16.99 -9.18 8.95
C LEU A 93 15.89 -9.82 9.80
N TYR A 94 15.13 -10.76 9.26
CA TYR A 94 14.21 -11.57 10.06
C TYR A 94 14.96 -12.29 11.19
N GLU A 95 16.03 -13.01 10.89
CA GLU A 95 16.81 -13.71 11.93
C GLU A 95 17.36 -12.75 13.00
N LYS A 96 17.67 -11.52 12.62
CA LYS A 96 18.23 -10.50 13.53
C LYS A 96 17.17 -9.81 14.38
N TYR A 97 15.96 -9.59 13.85
CA TYR A 97 14.97 -8.71 14.45
C TYR A 97 13.61 -9.38 14.74
N LYS A 98 13.47 -10.69 14.57
CA LYS A 98 12.20 -11.44 14.76
C LYS A 98 11.58 -11.31 16.14
N ASP A 99 12.39 -10.97 17.15
CA ASP A 99 11.89 -10.76 18.51
C ASP A 99 11.32 -9.36 18.71
N ASP A 100 11.73 -8.39 17.89
CA ASP A 100 11.37 -6.99 18.01
C ASP A 100 10.36 -6.55 16.94
N VAL A 101 10.36 -7.18 15.76
CA VAL A 101 9.55 -6.81 14.58
C VAL A 101 8.81 -8.04 14.04
N VAL A 102 7.57 -7.85 13.67
CA VAL A 102 6.78 -8.86 12.95
C VAL A 102 7.07 -8.77 11.45
N PHE A 103 7.37 -9.90 10.82
CA PHE A 103 7.52 -9.99 9.37
C PHE A 103 6.37 -10.79 8.78
N LEU A 104 5.57 -10.18 7.93
CA LEU A 104 4.50 -10.81 7.17
C LEU A 104 4.94 -10.92 5.70
N MET A 105 5.59 -12.04 5.36
CA MET A 105 6.07 -12.30 3.98
C MET A 105 4.90 -12.88 3.17
N ILE A 106 4.08 -12.00 2.57
CA ILE A 106 2.83 -12.34 1.89
C ILE A 106 3.11 -12.71 0.43
N ASN A 107 2.92 -13.98 0.10
CA ASN A 107 3.01 -14.44 -1.28
C ASN A 107 1.68 -14.25 -2.01
N LEU A 108 1.73 -13.64 -3.21
CA LEU A 108 0.58 -13.55 -4.11
C LEU A 108 0.33 -14.94 -4.74
N THR A 109 -0.43 -15.76 -4.02
CA THR A 109 -0.65 -17.18 -4.35
C THR A 109 -1.76 -17.31 -5.38
N ASP A 110 -1.41 -17.23 -6.68
CA ASP A 110 -2.37 -17.22 -7.80
C ASP A 110 -2.93 -18.61 -8.16
N GLY A 111 -2.49 -19.65 -7.48
CA GLY A 111 -2.91 -21.02 -7.72
C GLY A 111 -2.40 -21.65 -9.03
N GLN A 112 -1.67 -20.88 -9.86
CA GLN A 112 -1.12 -21.31 -11.14
C GLN A 112 0.40 -21.29 -11.14
N ARG A 113 1.02 -20.11 -11.09
CA ARG A 113 2.49 -19.95 -11.02
C ARG A 113 3.00 -20.21 -9.61
N ASP A 114 2.30 -19.67 -8.63
CA ASP A 114 2.55 -19.88 -7.20
C ASP A 114 1.39 -20.63 -6.56
N THR A 115 1.67 -21.78 -6.00
CA THR A 115 0.78 -22.58 -5.17
C THR A 115 1.40 -22.72 -3.79
N VAL A 116 0.61 -22.98 -2.75
CA VAL A 116 1.14 -23.22 -1.39
C VAL A 116 2.26 -24.24 -1.40
N SER A 117 2.09 -25.35 -2.15
CA SER A 117 3.11 -26.41 -2.24
C SER A 117 4.40 -25.94 -2.94
N SER A 118 4.28 -25.19 -4.05
CA SER A 118 5.45 -24.66 -4.77
C SER A 118 6.22 -23.64 -3.93
N ILE A 119 5.51 -22.78 -3.19
CA ILE A 119 6.13 -21.78 -2.32
C ILE A 119 6.83 -22.43 -1.12
N LYS A 120 6.21 -23.42 -0.47
CA LYS A 120 6.88 -24.18 0.60
C LYS A 120 8.21 -24.79 0.12
N LYS A 121 8.24 -25.36 -1.09
CA LYS A 121 9.46 -25.87 -1.70
C LYS A 121 10.47 -24.76 -2.02
N PHE A 122 10.00 -23.63 -2.57
CA PHE A 122 10.87 -22.52 -2.89
C PHE A 122 11.57 -21.98 -1.64
N VAL A 123 10.84 -21.74 -0.56
CA VAL A 123 11.36 -21.27 0.73
C VAL A 123 12.37 -22.24 1.30
N SER A 124 12.02 -23.53 1.37
CA SER A 124 12.91 -24.60 1.86
C SER A 124 14.19 -24.75 1.04
N ASN A 125 14.08 -24.72 -0.30
CA ASN A 125 15.23 -24.88 -1.19
C ASN A 125 16.23 -23.71 -1.10
N ASN A 126 15.74 -22.50 -0.73
CA ASN A 126 16.59 -21.34 -0.54
C ASN A 126 17.06 -21.16 0.91
N GLY A 127 16.63 -22.03 1.84
CA GLY A 127 17.00 -21.96 3.24
C GLY A 127 16.44 -20.74 3.97
N TYR A 128 15.29 -20.20 3.52
CA TYR A 128 14.64 -19.10 4.20
C TYR A 128 13.88 -19.56 5.43
N SER A 129 14.00 -18.80 6.52
CA SER A 129 13.40 -19.08 7.82
C SER A 129 12.25 -18.13 8.19
N PHE A 130 12.08 -17.04 7.43
CA PHE A 130 10.97 -16.10 7.66
C PHE A 130 9.61 -16.80 7.45
N PRO A 131 8.56 -16.39 8.20
CA PRO A 131 7.21 -16.92 8.00
C PRO A 131 6.63 -16.46 6.67
N VAL A 132 5.93 -17.36 5.98
CA VAL A 132 5.23 -17.05 4.74
C VAL A 132 3.74 -17.15 4.96
N TYR A 133 3.04 -16.14 4.46
CA TYR A 133 1.58 -16.07 4.41
C TYR A 133 1.10 -16.11 2.96
N TYR A 134 -0.04 -16.69 2.74
CA TYR A 134 -0.60 -16.92 1.41
C TYR A 134 -1.84 -16.06 1.21
N ASP A 135 -1.78 -15.15 0.25
CA ASP A 135 -2.90 -14.30 -0.16
C ASP A 135 -3.71 -15.03 -1.24
N LEU A 136 -4.54 -15.99 -0.79
CA LEU A 136 -5.31 -16.88 -1.68
C LEU A 136 -6.53 -16.21 -2.30
N GLU A 137 -7.08 -15.22 -1.63
CA GLU A 137 -8.30 -14.52 -2.00
C GLU A 137 -8.01 -13.09 -2.47
N TYR A 138 -6.74 -12.71 -2.55
CA TYR A 138 -6.26 -11.37 -2.89
C TYR A 138 -6.71 -10.28 -1.89
N ASP A 139 -7.17 -10.66 -0.68
CA ASP A 139 -7.70 -9.72 0.30
C ASP A 139 -6.64 -8.72 0.77
N ALA A 140 -5.42 -9.18 1.07
CA ALA A 140 -4.33 -8.33 1.47
C ALA A 140 -3.85 -7.44 0.31
N SER A 141 -3.64 -8.00 -0.87
CA SER A 141 -3.15 -7.25 -2.03
C SER A 141 -4.18 -6.26 -2.57
N ASP A 142 -5.46 -6.57 -2.53
CA ASP A 142 -6.53 -5.66 -2.93
C ASP A 142 -6.70 -4.53 -1.90
N THR A 143 -6.66 -4.83 -0.59
CA THR A 143 -6.74 -3.84 0.49
C THR A 143 -5.64 -2.79 0.39
N TYR A 144 -4.41 -3.19 0.07
CA TYR A 144 -3.28 -2.27 -0.10
C TYR A 144 -3.10 -1.77 -1.54
N GLY A 145 -3.95 -2.18 -2.47
CA GLY A 145 -3.89 -1.77 -3.87
C GLY A 145 -2.57 -2.16 -4.56
N VAL A 146 -2.06 -3.35 -4.27
CA VAL A 146 -0.77 -3.84 -4.77
C VAL A 146 -0.85 -4.11 -6.28
N TYR A 147 -0.36 -3.19 -7.08
CA TYR A 147 -0.33 -3.30 -8.55
C TYR A 147 1.07 -3.65 -9.10
N SER A 148 2.09 -3.59 -8.26
CA SER A 148 3.48 -3.89 -8.66
C SER A 148 4.26 -4.47 -7.49
N ILE A 149 4.96 -5.57 -7.72
CA ILE A 149 5.77 -6.25 -6.71
C ILE A 149 7.27 -6.24 -7.07
N PRO A 150 8.15 -6.22 -6.03
CA PRO A 150 7.81 -6.26 -4.62
C PRO A 150 7.24 -4.94 -4.10
N GLU A 151 6.33 -5.02 -3.13
CA GLU A 151 5.87 -3.87 -2.37
C GLU A 151 6.03 -4.17 -0.89
N THR A 152 6.55 -3.21 -0.14
CA THR A 152 6.76 -3.35 1.30
C THR A 152 6.02 -2.26 2.04
N VAL A 153 5.19 -2.67 3.02
CA VAL A 153 4.44 -1.80 3.91
C VAL A 153 5.05 -1.86 5.30
N PHE A 154 5.25 -0.71 5.90
CA PHE A 154 5.78 -0.54 7.25
C PHE A 154 4.70 0.02 8.15
N ILE A 155 4.48 -0.60 9.31
CA ILE A 155 3.40 -0.26 10.25
C ILE A 155 4.00 -0.16 11.64
N HIS A 156 3.67 0.91 12.37
CA HIS A 156 4.05 1.07 13.77
C HIS A 156 3.33 0.08 14.69
N ALA A 157 3.84 -0.08 15.90
CA ALA A 157 3.27 -0.99 16.90
C ALA A 157 1.81 -0.67 17.27
N ASP A 158 1.39 0.58 17.13
CA ASP A 158 0.01 1.05 17.39
C ASP A 158 -0.94 0.82 16.20
N GLY A 159 -0.45 0.20 15.11
CA GLY A 159 -1.21 -0.04 13.89
C GLY A 159 -1.20 1.12 12.90
N SER A 160 -0.51 2.22 13.19
CA SER A 160 -0.41 3.33 12.26
C SER A 160 0.54 3.03 11.11
N LEU A 161 0.16 3.46 9.89
CA LEU A 161 0.97 3.30 8.69
C LEU A 161 2.19 4.23 8.76
N TYR A 162 3.39 3.64 8.64
CA TYR A 162 4.64 4.40 8.64
C TYR A 162 5.08 4.77 7.22
N ASP A 163 5.20 3.80 6.31
CA ASP A 163 5.60 4.03 4.91
C ASP A 163 5.18 2.87 4.01
N ILE A 164 5.09 3.13 2.70
CA ILE A 164 4.90 2.12 1.66
C ILE A 164 6.00 2.30 0.60
N ARG A 165 6.65 1.20 0.23
CA ARG A 165 7.75 1.21 -0.75
C ARG A 165 7.50 0.19 -1.85
N VAL A 166 7.45 0.68 -3.09
CA VAL A 166 7.35 -0.16 -4.29
C VAL A 166 8.75 -0.36 -4.89
N GLY A 167 9.08 -1.60 -5.21
CA GLY A 167 10.38 -2.00 -5.75
C GLY A 167 11.34 -2.59 -4.71
N ALA A 168 12.31 -3.37 -5.19
CA ALA A 168 13.24 -4.10 -4.35
C ALA A 168 14.15 -3.18 -3.52
N MET A 169 14.34 -3.55 -2.25
CA MET A 169 15.24 -2.88 -1.33
C MET A 169 16.48 -3.73 -1.05
N ASN A 170 17.61 -3.06 -0.84
CA ASN A 170 18.79 -3.73 -0.28
C ASN A 170 18.70 -3.80 1.25
N GLU A 171 19.54 -4.67 1.83
CA GLU A 171 19.56 -4.93 3.27
C GLU A 171 19.77 -3.66 4.12
N ALA A 172 20.66 -2.75 3.69
CA ALA A 172 20.95 -1.54 4.44
C ALA A 172 19.75 -0.58 4.49
N VAL A 173 19.00 -0.47 3.40
CA VAL A 173 17.77 0.35 3.35
C VAL A 173 16.70 -0.27 4.25
N LEU A 174 16.45 -1.56 4.13
CA LEU A 174 15.45 -2.26 4.94
C LEU A 174 15.82 -2.20 6.43
N GLU A 175 17.09 -2.41 6.79
CA GLU A 175 17.55 -2.31 8.17
C GLU A 175 17.37 -0.89 8.75
N ASN A 176 17.55 0.14 7.93
CA ASN A 176 17.32 1.52 8.38
C ASN A 176 15.84 1.77 8.74
N TYR A 177 14.89 1.24 7.94
CA TYR A 177 13.47 1.27 8.29
C TYR A 177 13.20 0.58 9.63
N ILE A 178 13.73 -0.62 9.82
CA ILE A 178 13.57 -1.39 11.07
C ILE A 178 14.07 -0.58 12.27
N LYS A 179 15.26 -0.03 12.17
CA LYS A 179 15.88 0.75 13.28
C LYS A 179 15.05 1.97 13.66
N ARG A 180 14.49 2.69 12.67
CA ARG A 180 13.62 3.84 12.94
C ARG A 180 12.32 3.43 13.62
N MET A 181 11.69 2.36 13.15
CA MET A 181 10.44 1.85 13.74
C MET A 181 10.63 1.37 15.17
N ILE A 182 11.76 0.71 15.49
CA ILE A 182 12.07 0.26 16.85
C ILE A 182 12.52 1.44 17.74
N GLY A 183 13.28 2.38 17.16
CA GLY A 183 13.81 3.55 17.87
C GLY A 183 12.76 4.63 18.17
N GLY A 184 11.56 4.53 17.62
CA GLY A 184 10.49 5.52 17.81
C GLY A 184 10.78 6.86 17.12
N GLU A 185 11.67 6.89 16.11
CA GLU A 185 11.89 8.08 15.28
C GLU A 185 10.75 8.22 14.27
N GLU A 186 10.03 9.34 14.37
CA GLU A 186 9.07 9.76 13.34
C GLU A 186 9.81 10.08 12.02
N LYS A 187 9.10 9.94 10.90
CA LYS A 187 9.62 10.15 9.55
C LYS A 187 9.92 11.62 9.26
#